data_13c3c1009dc042bd414e2c332bfd36c5
#
_entry.id   13c3c1009dc042bd414e2c332bfd36c5
#
_cell.length_a   1.000
_cell.length_b   1.000
_cell.length_c   1.000
_cell.angle_alpha   90.00
_cell.angle_beta   90.00
_cell.angle_gamma   90.00
#
_symmetry.space_group_name_H-M   'P 1'
#
loop_
_entity.id
_entity.type
_entity.pdbx_description
1 polymer ?
#
loop_
_entity_poly.entity_id
_entity_poly.type
_entity_poly.pdbx_seq_one_letter_code
_entity_poly.pdbx_strand_id
1 'polypeptide(L)'
;MELKNGELHIWKYSLNTEDYISEKNKPLLSKNELTRCNQFLQESDKMRYICNHRFVRNVLSLYLNIAASKINFDLETRGKPYIKNSNLFFNYSYRASYGLLAISKNQAVGVDIEKIKPLQDILTFSEFSFSEKEKEIIFKSENELEPLFTFWTFKEAIIKLLGIGLNADLTKIDLSNFFYNELNPLSYSNNEIFTIKKIIVNQGFKAAFALKGNLLKYQEFDFNEHKTYNQN
;
A
#
# COMPACT_ATOMS: atom_id res chain seq x y z
N MET A 1 -0.85 -7.55 19.05
CA MET A 1 -1.36 -8.53 18.06
C MET A 1 -0.27 -9.51 17.66
N GLU A 2 -0.62 -10.76 17.44
CA GLU A 2 0.35 -11.77 16.98
C GLU A 2 0.25 -11.95 15.48
N LEU A 3 1.41 -12.08 14.81
CA LEU A 3 1.54 -12.32 13.37
C LEU A 3 2.56 -13.44 13.17
N LYS A 4 2.16 -14.50 12.47
CA LYS A 4 3.00 -15.67 12.21
C LYS A 4 3.70 -15.56 10.86
N ASN A 5 4.74 -16.39 10.66
CA ASN A 5 5.40 -16.47 9.35
C ASN A 5 4.41 -16.95 8.28
N GLY A 6 4.45 -16.32 7.10
CA GLY A 6 3.53 -16.63 6.02
C GLY A 6 2.14 -15.97 6.17
N GLU A 7 1.90 -15.22 7.24
CA GLU A 7 0.66 -14.46 7.41
C GLU A 7 0.84 -13.02 6.92
N LEU A 8 -0.23 -12.50 6.30
CA LEU A 8 -0.35 -11.12 5.87
C LEU A 8 -1.61 -10.51 6.49
N HIS A 9 -1.43 -9.39 7.17
CA HIS A 9 -2.53 -8.58 7.70
C HIS A 9 -2.66 -7.30 6.86
N ILE A 10 -3.86 -7.03 6.35
CA ILE A 10 -4.22 -5.80 5.65
C ILE A 10 -5.19 -5.00 6.49
N TRP A 11 -4.80 -3.81 6.86
CA TRP A 11 -5.64 -2.84 7.53
C TRP A 11 -6.19 -1.85 6.54
N LYS A 12 -7.51 -1.74 6.49
CA LYS A 12 -8.25 -0.73 5.72
C LYS A 12 -8.71 0.37 6.66
N TYR A 13 -8.53 1.62 6.28
CA TYR A 13 -8.89 2.76 7.12
C TYR A 13 -9.32 3.97 6.30
N SER A 14 -10.21 4.76 6.90
CA SER A 14 -10.61 6.06 6.36
C SER A 14 -9.66 7.15 6.87
N LEU A 15 -9.29 8.06 5.97
CA LEU A 15 -8.56 9.29 6.29
C LEU A 15 -9.55 10.42 6.58
N ASN A 16 -10.52 10.18 7.43
CA ASN A 16 -11.43 11.26 7.87
C ASN A 16 -10.65 12.23 8.76
N THR A 17 -10.43 13.44 8.25
CA THR A 17 -9.60 14.45 8.92
C THR A 17 -10.27 15.01 10.20
N GLU A 18 -11.58 14.94 10.32
CA GLU A 18 -12.31 15.46 11.48
C GLU A 18 -11.99 14.69 12.76
N ASP A 19 -11.80 13.39 12.68
CA ASP A 19 -11.47 12.52 13.82
C ASP A 19 -10.04 12.75 14.36
N TYR A 20 -9.18 13.42 13.61
CA TYR A 20 -7.74 13.53 13.90
C TYR A 20 -7.25 14.96 14.21
N ILE A 21 -8.11 15.96 14.10
CA ILE A 21 -7.75 17.38 14.32
C ILE A 21 -7.50 17.68 15.81
N SER A 22 -7.87 16.79 16.75
CA SER A 22 -7.64 17.08 18.17
C SER A 22 -6.14 17.27 18.46
N GLU A 23 -5.77 18.37 19.10
CA GLU A 23 -4.40 18.74 19.46
C GLU A 23 -3.66 17.66 20.29
N LYS A 24 -4.40 16.80 20.98
CA LYS A 24 -3.88 15.68 21.79
C LYS A 24 -3.03 14.68 20.97
N ASN A 25 -3.05 14.80 19.66
CA ASN A 25 -2.50 13.79 18.75
C ASN A 25 -1.22 14.22 18.01
N LYS A 26 -0.78 15.48 18.14
CA LYS A 26 0.47 15.99 17.56
C LYS A 26 1.76 15.23 17.98
N PRO A 27 1.89 14.69 19.22
CA PRO A 27 3.14 14.07 19.68
C PRO A 27 3.50 12.74 19.04
N LEU A 28 2.63 12.13 18.20
CA LEU A 28 2.92 10.80 17.64
C LEU A 28 3.89 10.81 16.46
N LEU A 29 4.05 11.93 15.76
CA LEU A 29 4.95 12.05 14.63
C LEU A 29 6.38 12.33 15.09
N SER A 30 7.35 11.70 14.43
CA SER A 30 8.77 12.01 14.62
C SER A 30 9.14 13.41 14.08
N LYS A 31 10.30 13.91 14.44
CA LYS A 31 10.81 15.21 13.91
C LYS A 31 10.91 15.20 12.39
N ASN A 32 11.36 14.09 11.78
CA ASN A 32 11.47 13.97 10.33
C ASN A 32 10.10 14.00 9.65
N GLU A 33 9.10 13.32 10.21
CA GLU A 33 7.73 13.35 9.71
C GLU A 33 7.12 14.74 9.84
N LEU A 34 7.36 15.46 10.94
CA LEU A 34 6.92 16.84 11.12
C LEU A 34 7.59 17.79 10.10
N THR A 35 8.89 17.61 9.86
CA THR A 35 9.60 18.38 8.83
C THR A 35 9.00 18.14 7.45
N ARG A 36 8.72 16.89 7.09
CA ARG A 36 8.06 16.54 5.84
C ARG A 36 6.65 17.10 5.74
N CYS A 37 5.91 17.01 6.84
CA CYS A 37 4.55 17.54 6.97
C CYS A 37 4.49 19.05 6.64
N ASN A 38 5.47 19.83 7.09
CA ASN A 38 5.53 21.27 6.85
C ASN A 38 5.92 21.66 5.41
N GLN A 39 6.31 20.71 4.57
CA GLN A 39 6.62 20.94 3.15
C GLN A 39 5.39 20.85 2.24
N PHE A 40 4.24 20.38 2.74
CA PHE A 40 3.02 20.33 1.95
C PHE A 40 2.44 21.72 1.71
N LEU A 41 2.14 22.03 0.46
CA LEU A 41 1.54 23.31 0.08
C LEU A 41 0.03 23.35 0.39
N GLN A 42 -0.64 22.21 0.28
CA GLN A 42 -2.08 22.10 0.52
C GLN A 42 -2.33 21.55 1.92
N GLU A 43 -3.15 22.26 2.70
CA GLU A 43 -3.48 21.81 4.07
C GLU A 43 -4.18 20.44 4.07
N SER A 44 -5.01 20.16 3.06
CA SER A 44 -5.65 18.86 2.89
C SER A 44 -4.64 17.69 2.71
N ASP A 45 -3.52 17.93 2.01
CA ASP A 45 -2.48 16.91 1.83
C ASP A 45 -1.69 16.72 3.13
N LYS A 46 -1.39 17.81 3.80
CA LYS A 46 -0.76 17.80 5.11
C LYS A 46 -1.59 17.01 6.12
N MET A 47 -2.89 17.27 6.19
CA MET A 47 -3.79 16.54 7.09
C MET A 47 -3.88 15.06 6.76
N ARG A 48 -3.98 14.69 5.47
CA ARG A 48 -3.94 13.29 5.04
C ARG A 48 -2.63 12.59 5.46
N TYR A 49 -1.51 13.29 5.30
CA TYR A 49 -0.20 12.79 5.72
C TYR A 49 -0.17 12.52 7.23
N ILE A 50 -0.61 13.48 8.05
CA ILE A 50 -0.67 13.35 9.51
C ILE A 50 -1.57 12.16 9.90
N CYS A 51 -2.78 12.09 9.36
CA CYS A 51 -3.73 11.02 9.66
C CYS A 51 -3.15 9.64 9.31
N ASN A 52 -2.56 9.51 8.12
CA ASN A 52 -1.94 8.27 7.68
C ASN A 52 -0.81 7.83 8.62
N HIS A 53 0.15 8.71 8.91
CA HIS A 53 1.31 8.35 9.73
C HIS A 53 0.93 7.98 11.16
N ARG A 54 -0.06 8.68 11.71
CA ARG A 54 -0.62 8.34 13.03
C ARG A 54 -1.30 6.99 13.04
N PHE A 55 -2.11 6.72 12.01
CA PHE A 55 -2.72 5.42 11.85
C PHE A 55 -1.66 4.31 11.79
N VAL A 56 -0.69 4.44 10.89
CA VAL A 56 0.41 3.47 10.72
C VAL A 56 1.13 3.22 12.04
N ARG A 57 1.49 4.26 12.79
CA ARG A 57 2.16 4.14 14.10
C ARG A 57 1.29 3.44 15.14
N ASN A 58 0.01 3.78 15.23
CA ASN A 58 -0.90 3.15 16.18
C ASN A 58 -1.07 1.66 15.87
N VAL A 59 -1.28 1.28 14.61
CA VAL A 59 -1.42 -0.14 14.26
C VAL A 59 -0.10 -0.89 14.49
N LEU A 60 1.04 -0.36 14.07
CA LEU A 60 2.33 -1.02 14.28
C LEU A 60 2.67 -1.19 15.76
N SER A 61 2.22 -0.27 16.63
CA SER A 61 2.40 -0.40 18.09
C SER A 61 1.76 -1.66 18.65
N LEU A 62 0.65 -2.13 18.08
CA LEU A 62 -0.05 -3.35 18.48
C LEU A 62 0.79 -4.62 18.22
N TYR A 63 1.60 -4.60 17.14
CA TYR A 63 2.46 -5.72 16.74
C TYR A 63 3.82 -5.68 17.46
N LEU A 64 4.35 -4.49 17.69
CA LEU A 64 5.66 -4.28 18.28
C LEU A 64 5.64 -4.28 19.81
N ASN A 65 4.47 -4.12 20.41
CA ASN A 65 4.28 -3.95 21.86
C ASN A 65 5.12 -2.78 22.44
N ILE A 66 5.17 -1.67 21.69
CA ILE A 66 5.82 -0.42 22.12
C ILE A 66 4.89 0.76 21.84
N ALA A 67 5.07 1.86 22.58
CA ALA A 67 4.27 3.05 22.36
C ALA A 67 4.45 3.60 20.92
N ALA A 68 3.39 4.01 20.26
CA ALA A 68 3.39 4.51 18.88
C ALA A 68 4.37 5.68 18.65
N SER A 69 4.53 6.56 19.65
CA SER A 69 5.48 7.68 19.62
C SER A 69 6.97 7.25 19.69
N LYS A 70 7.24 6.01 20.15
CA LYS A 70 8.59 5.45 20.25
C LYS A 70 9.02 4.62 19.05
N ILE A 71 8.13 4.40 18.08
CA ILE A 71 8.50 3.71 16.84
C ILE A 71 9.42 4.62 16.03
N ASN A 72 10.61 4.13 15.70
CA ASN A 72 11.53 4.83 14.82
C ASN A 72 11.53 4.15 13.44
N PHE A 73 11.24 4.94 12.41
CA PHE A 73 11.37 4.51 11.03
C PHE A 73 12.71 4.96 10.48
N ASP A 74 13.44 4.02 9.90
CA ASP A 74 14.54 4.29 8.99
C ASP A 74 14.00 4.25 7.54
N LEU A 75 14.76 4.78 6.60
CA LEU A 75 14.38 4.82 5.19
C LEU A 75 15.36 4.00 4.37
N GLU A 76 14.83 3.15 3.50
CA GLU A 76 15.63 2.54 2.43
C GLU A 76 16.12 3.62 1.44
N THR A 77 17.04 3.29 0.56
CA THR A 77 17.68 4.23 -0.39
C THR A 77 16.66 5.06 -1.20
N ARG A 78 15.47 4.52 -1.45
CA ARG A 78 14.40 5.20 -2.21
C ARG A 78 13.23 5.65 -1.36
N GLY A 79 13.45 5.76 -0.05
CA GLY A 79 12.49 6.35 0.87
C GLY A 79 11.39 5.42 1.40
N LYS A 80 11.46 4.10 1.14
CA LYS A 80 10.55 3.14 1.76
C LYS A 80 10.87 3.05 3.25
N PRO A 81 9.90 3.30 4.15
CA PRO A 81 10.14 3.19 5.59
C PRO A 81 10.24 1.74 6.03
N TYR A 82 11.13 1.50 6.99
CA TYR A 82 11.28 0.21 7.67
C TYR A 82 11.62 0.39 9.15
N ILE A 83 11.51 -0.68 9.94
CA ILE A 83 11.86 -0.70 11.36
C ILE A 83 13.15 -1.49 11.52
N LYS A 84 14.20 -0.81 11.96
CA LYS A 84 15.52 -1.42 12.18
C LYS A 84 15.46 -2.52 13.23
N ASN A 85 16.19 -3.61 12.97
CA ASN A 85 16.26 -4.78 13.87
C ASN A 85 14.90 -5.42 14.16
N SER A 86 13.94 -5.30 13.24
CA SER A 86 12.64 -5.96 13.30
C SER A 86 12.50 -6.96 12.17
N ASN A 87 11.80 -8.06 12.45
CA ASN A 87 11.35 -9.02 11.43
C ASN A 87 9.95 -8.69 10.90
N LEU A 88 9.40 -7.55 11.31
CA LEU A 88 8.13 -7.03 10.85
C LEU A 88 8.36 -6.18 9.60
N PHE A 89 7.76 -6.59 8.49
CA PHE A 89 7.74 -5.85 7.25
C PHE A 89 6.38 -5.17 7.11
N PHE A 90 6.38 -3.95 6.63
CA PHE A 90 5.15 -3.22 6.37
C PHE A 90 5.27 -2.33 5.15
N ASN A 91 4.14 -2.02 4.57
CA ASN A 91 4.00 -1.01 3.53
C ASN A 91 2.61 -0.39 3.61
N TYR A 92 2.48 0.88 3.26
CA TYR A 92 1.20 1.57 3.22
C TYR A 92 1.02 2.35 1.93
N SER A 93 -0.23 2.52 1.55
CA SER A 93 -0.65 3.40 0.46
C SER A 93 -1.95 4.09 0.86
N TYR A 94 -2.13 5.32 0.42
CA TYR A 94 -3.39 6.02 0.61
C TYR A 94 -3.73 6.92 -0.57
N ARG A 95 -5.02 7.01 -0.86
CA ARG A 95 -5.54 7.84 -1.94
C ARG A 95 -6.90 8.43 -1.55
N ALA A 96 -7.06 9.75 -1.74
CA ALA A 96 -8.26 10.47 -1.32
C ALA A 96 -8.56 10.22 0.16
N SER A 97 -9.70 9.61 0.48
CA SER A 97 -10.15 9.33 1.86
C SER A 97 -9.83 7.93 2.37
N TYR A 98 -9.11 7.09 1.59
CA TYR A 98 -8.83 5.70 1.95
C TYR A 98 -7.35 5.42 2.06
N GLY A 99 -6.98 4.58 3.03
CA GLY A 99 -5.65 4.07 3.19
C GLY A 99 -5.63 2.56 3.44
N LEU A 100 -4.49 1.96 3.10
CA LEU A 100 -4.17 0.56 3.32
C LEU A 100 -2.81 0.45 4.01
N LEU A 101 -2.73 -0.43 4.99
CA LEU A 101 -1.47 -0.83 5.63
C LEU A 101 -1.35 -2.34 5.58
N ALA A 102 -0.33 -2.83 4.90
CA ALA A 102 0.02 -4.25 4.82
C ALA A 102 1.13 -4.54 5.83
N ILE A 103 1.00 -5.62 6.60
CA ILE A 103 1.97 -6.05 7.61
C ILE A 103 2.21 -7.55 7.47
N SER A 104 3.47 -7.94 7.36
CA SER A 104 3.92 -9.34 7.29
C SER A 104 5.11 -9.59 8.20
N LYS A 105 5.39 -10.86 8.50
CA LYS A 105 6.54 -11.27 9.30
C LYS A 105 7.53 -12.05 8.45
N ASN A 106 8.79 -11.62 8.45
CA ASN A 106 9.89 -12.22 7.69
C ASN A 106 9.72 -12.20 6.14
N GLN A 107 8.75 -11.48 5.61
CA GLN A 107 8.49 -11.38 4.18
C GLN A 107 8.29 -9.92 3.77
N ALA A 108 9.01 -9.48 2.75
CA ALA A 108 8.79 -8.14 2.20
C ALA A 108 7.38 -8.03 1.60
N VAL A 109 6.76 -6.86 1.74
CA VAL A 109 5.41 -6.58 1.27
C VAL A 109 5.34 -5.20 0.62
N GLY A 110 4.48 -5.08 -0.40
CA GLY A 110 4.05 -3.84 -1.00
C GLY A 110 2.52 -3.80 -1.08
N VAL A 111 1.92 -2.64 -0.93
CA VAL A 111 0.48 -2.43 -1.10
C VAL A 111 0.23 -1.14 -1.84
N ASP A 112 -0.78 -1.15 -2.70
CA ASP A 112 -1.21 0.05 -3.40
C ASP A 112 -2.73 0.20 -3.43
N ILE A 113 -3.19 1.46 -3.47
CA ILE A 113 -4.59 1.84 -3.67
C ILE A 113 -4.67 3.07 -4.56
N GLU A 114 -5.50 3.01 -5.59
CA GLU A 114 -5.75 4.09 -6.52
C GLU A 114 -7.24 4.38 -6.68
N LYS A 115 -7.57 5.65 -6.83
CA LYS A 115 -8.92 6.08 -7.19
C LYS A 115 -9.04 6.09 -8.71
N ILE A 116 -10.04 5.40 -9.24
CA ILE A 116 -10.35 5.42 -10.66
C ILE A 116 -10.77 6.86 -11.03
N LYS A 117 -10.10 7.43 -12.02
CA LYS A 117 -10.35 8.78 -12.52
C LYS A 117 -10.04 8.86 -14.01
N PRO A 118 -10.67 9.76 -14.77
CA PRO A 118 -10.28 10.02 -16.14
C PRO A 118 -8.79 10.38 -16.24
N LEU A 119 -8.12 9.89 -17.27
CA LEU A 119 -6.76 10.23 -17.61
C LEU A 119 -6.78 11.17 -18.84
N GLN A 120 -5.88 12.15 -18.87
CA GLN A 120 -5.77 13.08 -20.00
C GLN A 120 -5.26 12.39 -21.27
N ASP A 121 -4.32 11.47 -21.11
CA ASP A 121 -3.71 10.71 -22.21
C ASP A 121 -3.49 9.26 -21.75
N ILE A 122 -4.50 8.43 -22.00
CA ILE A 122 -4.47 7.01 -21.65
C ILE A 122 -3.47 6.23 -22.52
N LEU A 123 -3.29 6.65 -23.79
CA LEU A 123 -2.40 5.97 -24.72
C LEU A 123 -0.94 6.14 -24.28
N THR A 124 -0.49 7.39 -24.11
CA THR A 124 0.87 7.65 -23.63
C THR A 124 1.14 7.02 -22.28
N PHE A 125 0.19 7.11 -21.33
CA PHE A 125 0.34 6.45 -20.03
C PHE A 125 0.53 4.93 -20.17
N SER A 126 -0.24 4.31 -21.08
CA SER A 126 -0.18 2.88 -21.31
C SER A 126 1.13 2.41 -21.95
N GLU A 127 1.70 3.21 -22.87
CA GLU A 127 2.97 2.88 -23.52
C GLU A 127 4.15 2.77 -22.54
N PHE A 128 4.18 3.60 -21.51
CA PHE A 128 5.25 3.59 -20.50
C PHE A 128 4.98 2.65 -19.31
N SER A 129 3.75 2.18 -19.17
CA SER A 129 3.33 1.46 -17.96
C SER A 129 3.02 -0.01 -18.17
N PHE A 130 2.59 -0.42 -19.37
CA PHE A 130 2.00 -1.74 -19.56
C PHE A 130 2.67 -2.53 -20.68
N SER A 131 2.69 -3.88 -20.53
CA SER A 131 3.10 -4.79 -21.59
C SER A 131 2.08 -4.79 -22.74
N GLU A 132 2.47 -5.30 -23.92
CA GLU A 132 1.56 -5.39 -25.07
C GLU A 132 0.28 -6.18 -24.75
N LYS A 133 0.41 -7.28 -23.99
CA LYS A 133 -0.73 -8.11 -23.61
C LYS A 133 -1.67 -7.40 -22.62
N GLU A 134 -1.11 -6.61 -21.71
CA GLU A 134 -1.92 -5.80 -20.78
C GLU A 134 -2.64 -4.68 -21.53
N LYS A 135 -1.97 -4.01 -22.47
CA LYS A 135 -2.57 -2.99 -23.35
C LYS A 135 -3.73 -3.59 -24.17
N GLU A 136 -3.54 -4.81 -24.70
CA GLU A 136 -4.60 -5.51 -25.42
C GLU A 136 -5.85 -5.74 -24.54
N ILE A 137 -5.69 -6.14 -23.28
CA ILE A 137 -6.79 -6.31 -22.34
C ILE A 137 -7.46 -4.97 -22.01
N ILE A 138 -6.66 -3.92 -21.78
CA ILE A 138 -7.16 -2.58 -21.47
C ILE A 138 -8.05 -2.07 -22.62
N PHE A 139 -7.52 -2.05 -23.86
CA PHE A 139 -8.21 -1.44 -24.99
C PHE A 139 -9.33 -2.28 -25.61
N LYS A 140 -9.43 -3.57 -25.25
CA LYS A 140 -10.59 -4.42 -25.58
C LYS A 140 -11.74 -4.31 -24.58
N SER A 141 -11.51 -3.65 -23.43
CA SER A 141 -12.54 -3.49 -22.41
C SER A 141 -13.52 -2.37 -22.79
N GLU A 142 -14.82 -2.58 -22.53
CA GLU A 142 -15.83 -1.53 -22.65
C GLU A 142 -15.57 -0.34 -21.72
N ASN A 143 -14.90 -0.57 -20.60
CA ASN A 143 -14.44 0.44 -19.67
C ASN A 143 -12.93 0.27 -19.43
N GLU A 144 -12.13 0.95 -20.23
CA GLU A 144 -10.67 0.84 -20.22
C GLU A 144 -10.04 1.19 -18.86
N LEU A 145 -10.66 2.08 -18.08
CA LEU A 145 -10.14 2.51 -16.78
C LEU A 145 -10.13 1.39 -15.74
N GLU A 146 -11.06 0.46 -15.80
CA GLU A 146 -11.14 -0.67 -14.87
C GLU A 146 -9.91 -1.59 -14.94
N PRO A 147 -9.56 -2.19 -16.09
CA PRO A 147 -8.37 -3.01 -16.20
C PRO A 147 -7.09 -2.17 -16.07
N LEU A 148 -7.05 -0.93 -16.58
CA LEU A 148 -5.90 -0.05 -16.46
C LEU A 148 -5.51 0.19 -14.99
N PHE A 149 -6.44 0.65 -14.16
CA PHE A 149 -6.16 0.87 -12.74
C PHE A 149 -5.91 -0.43 -11.97
N THR A 150 -6.46 -1.56 -12.43
CA THR A 150 -6.15 -2.89 -11.87
C THR A 150 -4.67 -3.24 -12.11
N PHE A 151 -4.19 -3.16 -13.36
CA PHE A 151 -2.78 -3.42 -13.65
C PHE A 151 -1.85 -2.40 -12.99
N TRP A 152 -2.25 -1.13 -12.97
CA TRP A 152 -1.47 -0.09 -12.32
C TRP A 152 -1.24 -0.37 -10.84
N THR A 153 -2.30 -0.70 -10.07
CA THR A 153 -2.16 -1.03 -8.64
C THR A 153 -1.33 -2.29 -8.41
N PHE A 154 -1.41 -3.28 -9.28
CA PHE A 154 -0.53 -4.46 -9.21
C PHE A 154 0.94 -4.07 -9.37
N LYS A 155 1.26 -3.28 -10.39
CA LYS A 155 2.64 -2.84 -10.67
C LYS A 155 3.17 -1.96 -9.55
N GLU A 156 2.38 -1.01 -9.06
CA GLU A 156 2.75 -0.18 -7.92
C GLU A 156 2.99 -1.01 -6.65
N ALA A 157 2.16 -2.02 -6.37
CA ALA A 157 2.39 -2.92 -5.25
C ALA A 157 3.71 -3.69 -5.38
N ILE A 158 4.08 -4.16 -6.59
CA ILE A 158 5.36 -4.79 -6.87
C ILE A 158 6.54 -3.82 -6.68
N ILE A 159 6.43 -2.61 -7.24
CA ILE A 159 7.46 -1.56 -7.11
C ILE A 159 7.72 -1.25 -5.64
N LYS A 160 6.65 -1.11 -4.85
CA LYS A 160 6.71 -0.85 -3.41
C LYS A 160 7.27 -2.05 -2.63
N LEU A 161 6.94 -3.27 -3.05
CA LEU A 161 7.55 -4.49 -2.52
C LEU A 161 9.06 -4.46 -2.69
N LEU A 162 9.52 -4.22 -3.94
CA LEU A 162 10.92 -4.25 -4.32
C LEU A 162 11.71 -3.01 -3.85
N GLY A 163 11.04 -1.94 -3.50
CA GLY A 163 11.69 -0.67 -3.12
C GLY A 163 12.45 -0.01 -4.28
N ILE A 164 12.14 -0.35 -5.55
CA ILE A 164 12.88 0.13 -6.73
C ILE A 164 12.39 1.48 -7.27
N GLY A 165 11.25 1.98 -6.77
CA GLY A 165 10.64 3.24 -7.24
C GLY A 165 10.23 3.19 -8.71
N LEU A 166 9.68 4.30 -9.22
CA LEU A 166 9.13 4.43 -10.58
C LEU A 166 10.16 4.39 -11.73
N ASN A 167 11.44 4.24 -11.43
CA ASN A 167 12.48 4.13 -12.48
C ASN A 167 12.59 2.71 -13.06
N ALA A 168 11.77 1.76 -12.61
CA ALA A 168 11.68 0.43 -13.18
C ALA A 168 10.99 0.48 -14.54
N ASP A 169 11.48 -0.31 -15.48
CA ASP A 169 10.80 -0.52 -16.76
C ASP A 169 9.57 -1.42 -16.52
N LEU A 170 8.41 -0.79 -16.34
CA LEU A 170 7.16 -1.45 -16.01
C LEU A 170 6.61 -2.31 -17.14
N THR A 171 7.00 -2.02 -18.38
CA THR A 171 6.54 -2.77 -19.56
C THR A 171 7.05 -4.21 -19.56
N LYS A 172 8.16 -4.47 -18.86
CA LYS A 172 8.75 -5.81 -18.71
C LYS A 172 8.06 -6.68 -17.66
N ILE A 173 7.19 -6.11 -16.83
CA ILE A 173 6.40 -6.84 -15.85
C ILE A 173 5.05 -7.15 -16.49
N ASP A 174 4.90 -8.34 -17.07
CA ASP A 174 3.65 -8.79 -17.68
C ASP A 174 2.75 -9.46 -16.64
N LEU A 175 1.64 -8.86 -16.32
CA LEU A 175 0.63 -9.33 -15.38
C LEU A 175 -0.69 -9.74 -16.06
N SER A 176 -0.71 -9.87 -17.38
CA SER A 176 -1.90 -10.21 -18.15
C SER A 176 -2.59 -11.49 -17.66
N ASN A 177 -1.82 -12.50 -17.28
CA ASN A 177 -2.34 -13.77 -16.74
C ASN A 177 -3.00 -13.62 -15.37
N PHE A 178 -2.65 -12.58 -14.60
CA PHE A 178 -3.22 -12.33 -13.26
C PHE A 178 -4.55 -11.59 -13.33
N PHE A 179 -4.87 -10.99 -14.44
CA PHE A 179 -6.13 -10.26 -14.60
C PHE A 179 -7.35 -11.18 -14.42
N TYR A 180 -7.24 -12.39 -14.95
CA TYR A 180 -8.31 -13.40 -14.93
C TYR A 180 -8.14 -14.45 -13.82
N ASN A 181 -6.93 -14.67 -13.33
CA ASN A 181 -6.58 -15.75 -12.40
C ASN A 181 -5.87 -15.20 -11.17
N GLU A 182 -6.59 -14.94 -10.09
CA GLU A 182 -6.10 -14.23 -8.90
C GLU A 182 -5.08 -15.00 -8.04
N LEU A 183 -4.72 -16.25 -8.34
CA LEU A 183 -4.02 -17.14 -7.42
C LEU A 183 -2.72 -17.77 -7.97
N ASN A 184 -2.14 -17.27 -9.05
CA ASN A 184 -0.88 -17.81 -9.53
C ASN A 184 0.32 -17.07 -8.91
N PRO A 185 1.30 -17.78 -8.30
CA PRO A 185 2.54 -17.17 -7.91
C PRO A 185 3.27 -16.67 -9.17
N LEU A 186 3.66 -15.40 -9.17
CA LEU A 186 4.48 -14.81 -10.22
C LEU A 186 5.94 -15.19 -9.96
N SER A 187 6.57 -15.84 -10.94
CA SER A 187 8.02 -15.97 -10.96
C SER A 187 8.61 -14.72 -11.63
N TYR A 188 9.26 -13.88 -10.85
CA TYR A 188 10.01 -12.73 -11.34
C TYR A 188 11.50 -13.03 -11.36
N SER A 189 12.33 -12.30 -12.11
CA SER A 189 13.75 -12.57 -12.35
C SER A 189 14.49 -13.24 -11.18
N ASN A 190 15.32 -14.24 -11.43
CA ASN A 190 16.07 -15.03 -10.45
C ASN A 190 15.28 -16.05 -9.62
N ASN A 191 14.18 -16.63 -10.14
CA ASN A 191 13.34 -17.62 -9.45
C ASN A 191 12.70 -17.10 -8.13
N GLU A 192 12.62 -15.79 -7.94
CA GLU A 192 11.87 -15.24 -6.81
C GLU A 192 10.37 -15.40 -7.05
N ILE A 193 9.68 -15.94 -6.05
CA ILE A 193 8.23 -16.13 -6.07
C ILE A 193 7.60 -14.89 -5.39
N PHE A 194 6.61 -14.31 -6.04
CA PHE A 194 5.76 -13.28 -5.46
C PHE A 194 4.30 -13.73 -5.45
N THR A 195 3.59 -13.44 -4.39
CA THR A 195 2.13 -13.55 -4.34
C THR A 195 1.53 -12.17 -4.56
N ILE A 196 0.68 -12.04 -5.57
CA ILE A 196 -0.04 -10.80 -5.87
C ILE A 196 -1.53 -11.08 -5.78
N LYS A 197 -2.28 -10.15 -5.16
CA LYS A 197 -3.73 -10.29 -5.03
C LYS A 197 -4.42 -8.93 -5.02
N LYS A 198 -5.61 -8.87 -5.63
CA LYS A 198 -6.53 -7.74 -5.47
C LYS A 198 -7.02 -7.67 -4.03
N ILE A 199 -7.19 -6.45 -3.52
CA ILE A 199 -7.88 -6.17 -2.25
C ILE A 199 -9.25 -5.62 -2.61
N ILE A 200 -10.30 -6.17 -2.00
CA ILE A 200 -11.65 -5.65 -2.18
C ILE A 200 -11.77 -4.33 -1.43
N VAL A 201 -12.06 -3.27 -2.16
CA VAL A 201 -12.24 -1.91 -1.66
C VAL A 201 -13.53 -1.30 -2.22
N ASN A 202 -13.90 -0.12 -1.74
CA ASN A 202 -15.11 0.56 -2.19
C ASN A 202 -15.10 0.84 -3.70
N GLN A 203 -16.29 0.92 -4.27
CA GLN A 203 -16.49 1.27 -5.68
C GLN A 203 -15.74 2.57 -6.04
N GLY A 204 -15.15 2.59 -7.23
CA GLY A 204 -14.32 3.70 -7.70
C GLY A 204 -12.86 3.67 -7.24
N PHE A 205 -12.44 2.59 -6.55
CA PHE A 205 -11.05 2.34 -6.20
C PHE A 205 -10.58 0.99 -6.73
N LYS A 206 -9.28 0.87 -6.95
CA LYS A 206 -8.55 -0.39 -7.15
C LYS A 206 -7.45 -0.49 -6.11
N ALA A 207 -7.23 -1.70 -5.62
CA ALA A 207 -6.19 -1.94 -4.64
C ALA A 207 -5.61 -3.34 -4.79
N ALA A 208 -4.32 -3.48 -4.45
CA ALA A 208 -3.60 -4.73 -4.51
C ALA A 208 -2.48 -4.78 -3.49
N PHE A 209 -2.05 -5.99 -3.14
CA PHE A 209 -0.79 -6.21 -2.47
C PHE A 209 0.11 -7.14 -3.28
N ALA A 210 1.41 -7.02 -3.05
CA ALA A 210 2.43 -7.96 -3.46
C ALA A 210 3.23 -8.40 -2.23
N LEU A 211 3.50 -9.72 -2.11
CA LEU A 211 4.24 -10.33 -1.01
C LEU A 211 5.38 -11.18 -1.58
N LYS A 212 6.58 -11.08 -1.01
CA LYS A 212 7.71 -11.94 -1.39
C LYS A 212 7.51 -13.34 -0.80
N GLY A 213 7.47 -14.37 -1.65
CA GLY A 213 7.24 -15.76 -1.26
C GLY A 213 5.77 -16.17 -1.24
N ASN A 214 5.50 -17.30 -0.58
CA ASN A 214 4.17 -17.88 -0.49
C ASN A 214 3.36 -17.24 0.64
N LEU A 215 2.08 -17.03 0.37
CA LEU A 215 1.10 -16.58 1.34
C LEU A 215 0.38 -17.80 1.93
N LEU A 216 0.47 -17.99 3.25
CA LEU A 216 -0.22 -19.07 3.96
C LEU A 216 -1.58 -18.62 4.51
N LYS A 217 -1.66 -17.39 4.98
CA LYS A 217 -2.88 -16.82 5.56
C LYS A 217 -2.98 -15.32 5.28
N TYR A 218 -4.18 -14.88 5.00
CA TYR A 218 -4.51 -13.50 4.72
C TYR A 218 -5.69 -13.06 5.59
N GLN A 219 -5.55 -11.92 6.26
CA GLN A 219 -6.62 -11.32 7.09
C GLN A 219 -6.76 -9.84 6.76
N GLU A 220 -8.01 -9.41 6.64
CA GLU A 220 -8.37 -8.00 6.51
C GLU A 220 -8.98 -7.48 7.80
N PHE A 221 -8.62 -6.25 8.16
CA PHE A 221 -9.13 -5.55 9.32
C PHE A 221 -9.66 -4.18 8.87
N ASP A 222 -10.87 -3.84 9.30
CA ASP A 222 -11.39 -2.49 9.16
C ASP A 222 -11.19 -1.72 10.48
N PHE A 223 -10.47 -0.62 10.42
CA PHE A 223 -10.15 0.15 11.62
C PHE A 223 -11.39 0.81 12.24
N ASN A 224 -12.41 1.08 11.45
CA ASN A 224 -13.63 1.70 11.96
C ASN A 224 -14.41 0.74 12.89
N GLU A 225 -14.29 -0.57 12.68
CA GLU A 225 -14.90 -1.60 13.53
C GLU A 225 -14.13 -1.83 14.82
N HIS A 226 -12.81 -1.52 14.84
CA HIS A 226 -11.93 -1.73 15.99
C HIS A 226 -11.77 -0.51 16.92
N LYS A 227 -12.49 0.58 16.69
CA LYS A 227 -12.50 1.77 17.59
C LYS A 227 -12.94 1.42 19.04
N THR A 228 -13.53 0.26 19.27
CA THR A 228 -14.02 -0.19 20.58
C THR A 228 -12.95 -0.83 21.48
N TYR A 229 -11.73 -1.09 21.01
CA TYR A 229 -10.73 -1.85 21.78
C TYR A 229 -9.76 -1.02 22.63
N ASN A 230 -9.78 0.30 22.59
CA ASN A 230 -8.83 1.16 23.32
C ASN A 230 -9.49 2.28 24.14
N GLN A 231 -10.60 1.98 24.84
CA GLN A 231 -11.12 2.81 25.95
C GLN A 231 -11.19 1.98 27.23
N ASN A 232 -10.04 1.50 27.69
CA ASN A 232 -9.87 1.12 29.10
C ASN A 232 -8.40 1.40 29.49
#